data_66b105ec78763d2ad0987e3eeb82a9da
#
_entry.id   66b105ec78763d2ad0987e3eeb82a9da
#
_cell.length_a   1.000
_cell.length_b   1.000
_cell.length_c   1.000
_cell.angle_alpha   90.00
_cell.angle_beta   90.00
_cell.angle_gamma   90.00
#
_symmetry.space_group_name_H-M   'P 1'
#
loop_
_entity.id
_entity.type
_entity.pdbx_description
1 polymer ?
#
loop_
_entity_poly.entity_id
_entity_poly.type
_entity_poly.pdbx_seq_one_letter_code
_entity_poly.pdbx_strand_id
1 'polypeptide(L)'
;MLLYIGMYGFTPLRVMTSWFMILLALIFILVTVKQIKPAFNAVGISFAAAVVMFAVLCLSDLDARVVQANVWLYQTGRLETCDTDAFSDLSDSAMPYVIPLLSDSDPETAADARNLLEKRLSEMSGRDESWKVYSPGRHSAAEKIRAALDKSK
;
A
#
# COMPACT_ATOMS: atom_id res chain seq x y z
N MET A 1 18.39 -4.80 2.28
CA MET A 1 16.96 -4.48 2.07
C MET A 1 16.73 -3.57 0.86
N LEU A 2 17.50 -2.50 0.67
CA LEU A 2 17.36 -1.57 -0.47
C LEU A 2 17.59 -2.23 -1.84
N LEU A 3 18.58 -3.10 -1.99
CA LEU A 3 18.83 -3.86 -3.23
C LEU A 3 17.68 -4.77 -3.65
N TYR A 4 16.94 -5.32 -2.67
CA TYR A 4 15.83 -6.23 -2.91
C TYR A 4 14.54 -5.50 -3.35
N ILE A 5 14.40 -4.23 -2.92
CA ILE A 5 13.28 -3.37 -3.33
C ILE A 5 13.39 -3.00 -4.81
N GLY A 6 14.62 -2.81 -5.32
CA GLY A 6 14.86 -2.52 -6.74
C GLY A 6 14.54 -3.67 -7.69
N MET A 7 14.50 -4.93 -7.19
CA MET A 7 14.19 -6.11 -8.01
C MET A 7 12.74 -6.59 -7.87
N TYR A 8 12.13 -6.45 -6.68
CA TYR A 8 10.82 -7.06 -6.38
C TYR A 8 9.76 -6.06 -5.90
N GLY A 9 10.07 -4.76 -5.86
CA GLY A 9 9.15 -3.73 -5.40
C GLY A 9 8.84 -3.77 -3.89
N PHE A 10 7.90 -2.93 -3.50
CA PHE A 10 7.39 -2.88 -2.12
C PHE A 10 6.28 -3.90 -1.92
N THR A 11 6.29 -4.56 -0.75
CA THR A 11 5.16 -5.38 -0.29
C THR A 11 4.65 -4.83 1.05
N PRO A 12 3.34 -4.93 1.36
CA PRO A 12 2.77 -4.44 2.63
C PRO A 12 3.50 -4.99 3.85
N LEU A 13 3.85 -6.29 3.81
CA LEU A 13 4.56 -6.95 4.91
C LEU A 13 5.94 -6.32 5.17
N ARG A 14 6.68 -5.96 4.12
CA ARG A 14 8.00 -5.32 4.26
C ARG A 14 7.88 -3.90 4.82
N VAL A 15 6.86 -3.17 4.40
CA VAL A 15 6.57 -1.83 4.93
C VAL A 15 6.25 -1.93 6.42
N MET A 16 5.36 -2.85 6.81
CA MET A 16 5.01 -3.10 8.22
C MET A 16 6.24 -3.50 9.06
N THR A 17 7.07 -4.41 8.55
CA THR A 17 8.29 -4.83 9.23
C THR A 17 9.27 -3.67 9.42
N SER A 18 9.47 -2.87 8.39
CA SER A 18 10.35 -1.69 8.46
C SER A 18 9.83 -0.65 9.45
N TRP A 19 8.51 -0.43 9.48
CA TRP A 19 7.85 0.45 10.44
C TRP A 19 8.07 -0.01 11.88
N PHE A 20 7.90 -1.32 12.12
CA PHE A 20 8.16 -1.91 13.43
C PHE A 20 9.63 -1.81 13.85
N MET A 21 10.56 -1.99 12.92
CA MET A 21 12.00 -1.80 13.19
C MET A 21 12.33 -0.36 13.60
N ILE A 22 11.70 0.62 12.98
CA ILE A 22 11.85 2.05 13.35
C ILE A 22 11.34 2.28 14.77
N LEU A 23 10.18 1.71 15.13
CA LEU A 23 9.63 1.79 16.48
C LEU A 23 10.60 1.19 17.52
N LEU A 24 11.13 -0.01 17.25
CA LEU A 24 12.11 -0.65 18.15
C LEU A 24 13.38 0.20 18.32
N ALA A 25 13.91 0.76 17.23
CA ALA A 25 15.06 1.65 17.27
C ALA A 25 14.78 2.89 18.13
N LEU A 26 13.60 3.49 17.98
CA LEU A 26 13.17 4.63 18.78
C LEU A 26 13.10 4.29 20.27
N ILE A 27 12.48 3.16 20.63
CA ILE A 27 12.39 2.68 22.02
C ILE A 27 13.78 2.47 22.58
N PHE A 28 14.69 1.84 21.83
CA PHE A 28 16.07 1.59 22.25
C PHE A 28 16.80 2.91 22.56
N ILE A 29 16.65 3.92 21.71
CA ILE A 29 17.23 5.25 21.93
C ILE A 29 16.67 5.88 23.22
N LEU A 30 15.35 5.82 23.42
CA LEU A 30 14.71 6.40 24.62
C LEU A 30 15.16 5.70 25.92
N VAL A 31 15.33 4.37 25.88
CA VAL A 31 15.86 3.61 27.03
C VAL A 31 17.31 3.98 27.30
N THR A 32 18.13 4.15 26.27
CA THR A 32 19.52 4.59 26.42
C THR A 32 19.61 6.00 27.03
N VAL A 33 18.76 6.93 26.57
CA VAL A 33 18.68 8.28 27.15
C VAL A 33 18.28 8.24 28.64
N LYS A 34 17.40 7.32 29.01
CA LYS A 34 16.99 7.16 30.42
C LYS A 34 18.17 6.73 31.30
N GLN A 35 19.12 5.96 30.81
CA GLN A 35 20.31 5.57 31.57
C GLN A 35 21.20 6.79 31.88
N ILE A 36 21.25 7.77 30.96
CA ILE A 36 22.04 8.99 31.13
C ILE A 36 21.28 10.02 31.98
N LYS A 37 19.94 10.07 31.83
CA LYS A 37 19.04 11.01 32.52
C LYS A 37 17.94 10.25 33.27
N PRO A 38 18.18 9.82 34.55
CA PRO A 38 17.22 8.98 35.29
C PRO A 38 15.84 9.59 35.48
N ALA A 39 15.75 10.95 35.54
CA ALA A 39 14.50 11.68 35.66
C ALA A 39 13.63 11.66 34.37
N PHE A 40 14.18 11.15 33.26
CA PHE A 40 13.47 11.08 31.97
C PHE A 40 12.42 9.97 31.98
N ASN A 41 11.16 10.32 31.67
CA ASN A 41 10.06 9.36 31.59
C ASN A 41 10.06 8.59 30.24
N ALA A 42 11.07 7.73 30.04
CA ALA A 42 11.21 6.96 28.81
C ALA A 42 10.02 6.03 28.54
N VAL A 43 9.42 5.44 29.59
CA VAL A 43 8.29 4.51 29.44
C VAL A 43 7.06 5.21 28.89
N GLY A 44 6.67 6.34 29.49
CA GLY A 44 5.51 7.12 29.03
C GLY A 44 5.68 7.61 27.59
N ILE A 45 6.88 8.10 27.24
CA ILE A 45 7.18 8.59 25.89
C ILE A 45 7.22 7.44 24.89
N SER A 46 7.80 6.28 25.25
CA SER A 46 7.79 5.10 24.38
C SER A 46 6.39 4.59 24.11
N PHE A 47 5.54 4.56 25.13
CA PHE A 47 4.14 4.17 24.98
C PHE A 47 3.37 5.15 24.08
N ALA A 48 3.52 6.45 24.31
CA ALA A 48 2.90 7.46 23.46
C ALA A 48 3.38 7.36 22.00
N ALA A 49 4.68 7.17 21.78
CA ALA A 49 5.24 6.97 20.45
C ALA A 49 4.67 5.71 19.77
N ALA A 50 4.55 4.60 20.49
CA ALA A 50 3.98 3.37 19.98
C ALA A 50 2.51 3.57 19.58
N VAL A 51 1.70 4.23 20.41
CA VAL A 51 0.29 4.53 20.10
C VAL A 51 0.17 5.42 18.87
N VAL A 52 0.96 6.49 18.77
CA VAL A 52 0.95 7.40 17.61
C VAL A 52 1.37 6.66 16.35
N MET A 53 2.46 5.89 16.39
CA MET A 53 2.93 5.11 15.24
C MET A 53 1.91 4.07 14.79
N PHE A 54 1.24 3.41 15.72
CA PHE A 54 0.18 2.46 15.39
C PHE A 54 -1.05 3.16 14.80
N ALA A 55 -1.46 4.30 15.35
CA ALA A 55 -2.55 5.10 14.79
C ALA A 55 -2.25 5.55 13.35
N VAL A 56 -1.03 6.04 13.08
CA VAL A 56 -0.61 6.40 11.72
C VAL A 56 -0.69 5.19 10.78
N LEU A 57 -0.26 4.01 11.24
CA LEU A 57 -0.33 2.79 10.45
C LEU A 57 -1.78 2.40 10.12
N CYS A 58 -2.68 2.48 11.09
CA CYS A 58 -4.09 2.16 10.90
C CYS A 58 -4.83 3.18 10.01
N LEU A 59 -4.44 4.45 10.06
CA LEU A 59 -5.06 5.50 9.26
C LEU A 59 -4.45 5.63 7.85
N SER A 60 -3.23 5.11 7.65
CA SER A 60 -2.63 5.08 6.33
C SER A 60 -3.17 3.88 5.54
N ASP A 61 -3.70 4.12 4.34
CA ASP A 61 -4.04 3.05 3.40
C ASP A 61 -2.73 2.47 2.82
N LEU A 62 -2.16 1.49 3.54
CA LEU A 62 -0.86 0.89 3.19
C LEU A 62 -0.88 0.24 1.81
N ASP A 63 -1.97 -0.45 1.47
CA ASP A 63 -2.09 -1.13 0.19
C ASP A 63 -2.05 -0.13 -0.97
N ALA A 64 -2.82 0.95 -0.86
CA ALA A 64 -2.80 2.03 -1.84
C ALA A 64 -1.43 2.68 -1.98
N ARG A 65 -0.72 2.90 -0.86
CA ARG A 65 0.64 3.46 -0.85
C ARG A 65 1.65 2.52 -1.50
N VAL A 66 1.54 1.22 -1.24
CA VAL A 66 2.43 0.21 -1.83
C VAL A 66 2.23 0.14 -3.34
N VAL A 67 0.98 0.07 -3.83
CA VAL A 67 0.69 0.06 -5.27
C VAL A 67 1.20 1.34 -5.93
N GLN A 68 0.87 2.50 -5.36
CA GLN A 68 1.33 3.78 -5.88
C GLN A 68 2.85 3.88 -5.98
N ALA A 69 3.57 3.40 -4.95
CA ALA A 69 5.03 3.41 -4.94
C ALA A 69 5.62 2.46 -6.00
N ASN A 70 5.06 1.25 -6.15
CA ASN A 70 5.53 0.28 -7.14
C ASN A 70 5.28 0.76 -8.56
N VAL A 71 4.08 1.28 -8.85
CA VAL A 71 3.76 1.85 -10.16
C VAL A 71 4.68 3.04 -10.48
N TRP A 72 4.93 3.92 -9.52
CA TRP A 72 5.86 5.04 -9.70
C TRP A 72 7.31 4.57 -9.94
N LEU A 73 7.80 3.56 -9.20
CA LEU A 73 9.13 2.99 -9.41
C LEU A 73 9.28 2.35 -10.79
N TYR A 74 8.24 1.64 -11.24
CA TYR A 74 8.21 1.04 -12.56
C TYR A 74 8.23 2.12 -13.66
N GLN A 75 7.35 3.13 -13.58
CA GLN A 75 7.30 4.23 -14.54
C GLN A 75 8.59 5.08 -14.60
N THR A 76 9.34 5.14 -13.50
CA THR A 76 10.63 5.83 -13.46
C THR A 76 11.82 4.96 -13.90
N GLY A 77 11.57 3.72 -14.33
CA GLY A 77 12.60 2.78 -14.78
C GLY A 77 13.51 2.26 -13.65
N ARG A 78 13.06 2.39 -12.40
CA ARG A 78 13.80 1.89 -11.22
C ARG A 78 13.40 0.45 -10.86
N LEU A 79 12.30 -0.03 -11.39
CA LEU A 79 11.81 -1.39 -11.27
C LEU A 79 11.72 -1.97 -12.69
N GLU A 80 12.34 -3.11 -12.92
CA GLU A 80 12.39 -3.72 -14.26
C GLU A 80 11.05 -4.34 -14.67
N THR A 81 10.31 -4.89 -13.70
CA THR A 81 9.00 -5.54 -13.93
C THR A 81 8.01 -5.10 -12.87
N CYS A 82 6.76 -4.88 -13.28
CA CYS A 82 5.67 -4.61 -12.36
C CYS A 82 4.84 -5.89 -12.17
N ASP A 83 4.99 -6.55 -11.01
CA ASP A 83 4.24 -7.75 -10.67
C ASP A 83 2.79 -7.36 -10.30
N THR A 84 1.90 -7.44 -11.29
CA THR A 84 0.48 -7.14 -11.13
C THR A 84 -0.24 -8.22 -10.33
N ASP A 85 0.27 -9.48 -10.31
CA ASP A 85 -0.30 -10.56 -9.52
C ASP A 85 -0.17 -10.28 -8.02
N ALA A 86 0.94 -9.66 -7.61
CA ALA A 86 1.13 -9.23 -6.22
C ALA A 86 0.08 -8.20 -5.75
N PHE A 87 -0.58 -7.50 -6.68
CA PHE A 87 -1.65 -6.55 -6.34
C PHE A 87 -3.01 -7.22 -6.18
N SER A 88 -3.15 -8.47 -6.62
CA SER A 88 -4.42 -9.21 -6.55
C SER A 88 -4.92 -9.43 -5.11
N ASP A 89 -4.02 -9.48 -4.13
CA ASP A 89 -4.36 -9.70 -2.72
C ASP A 89 -4.58 -8.40 -1.92
N LEU A 90 -4.39 -7.24 -2.56
CA LEU A 90 -4.50 -5.94 -1.91
C LEU A 90 -5.95 -5.43 -1.88
N SER A 91 -6.18 -4.41 -1.07
CA SER A 91 -7.52 -3.83 -0.86
C SER A 91 -8.07 -3.17 -2.13
N ASP A 92 -9.41 -3.11 -2.22
CA ASP A 92 -10.12 -2.48 -3.34
C ASP A 92 -9.77 -0.99 -3.51
N SER A 93 -9.37 -0.31 -2.43
CA SER A 93 -8.95 1.10 -2.43
C SER A 93 -7.60 1.33 -3.14
N ALA A 94 -6.79 0.29 -3.27
CA ALA A 94 -5.51 0.34 -3.97
C ALA A 94 -5.64 0.23 -5.50
N MET A 95 -6.71 -0.38 -6.01
CA MET A 95 -6.90 -0.67 -7.43
C MET A 95 -6.88 0.55 -8.36
N PRO A 96 -7.41 1.74 -8.00
CA PRO A 96 -7.30 2.92 -8.86
C PRO A 96 -5.87 3.35 -9.19
N TYR A 97 -4.90 2.97 -8.38
CA TYR A 97 -3.47 3.29 -8.62
C TYR A 97 -2.81 2.36 -9.65
N VAL A 98 -3.49 1.29 -10.08
CA VAL A 98 -3.08 0.42 -11.19
C VAL A 98 -3.48 1.01 -12.56
N ILE A 99 -4.47 1.91 -12.60
CA ILE A 99 -4.99 2.52 -13.84
C ILE A 99 -3.89 3.06 -14.78
N PRO A 100 -2.83 3.74 -14.30
CA PRO A 100 -1.77 4.23 -15.17
C PRO A 100 -1.07 3.14 -15.99
N LEU A 101 -1.06 1.88 -15.54
CA LEU A 101 -0.47 0.75 -16.26
C LEU A 101 -1.28 0.32 -17.49
N LEU A 102 -2.57 0.70 -17.60
CA LEU A 102 -3.38 0.44 -18.80
C LEU A 102 -2.83 1.11 -20.06
N SER A 103 -2.06 2.17 -19.92
CA SER A 103 -1.43 2.93 -21.00
C SER A 103 0.07 2.69 -21.06
N ASP A 104 0.55 1.58 -20.52
CA ASP A 104 1.96 1.25 -20.52
C ASP A 104 2.45 0.89 -21.94
N SER A 105 3.74 1.10 -22.18
CA SER A 105 4.39 0.76 -23.43
C SER A 105 4.57 -0.75 -23.61
N ASP A 106 4.61 -1.50 -22.52
CA ASP A 106 4.68 -2.95 -22.50
C ASP A 106 3.27 -3.54 -22.59
N PRO A 107 2.96 -4.26 -23.71
CA PRO A 107 1.62 -4.82 -23.93
C PRO A 107 1.26 -5.92 -22.93
N GLU A 108 2.25 -6.63 -22.36
CA GLU A 108 2.03 -7.68 -21.36
C GLU A 108 1.56 -7.04 -20.04
N THR A 109 2.31 -6.06 -19.54
CA THR A 109 1.95 -5.31 -18.33
C THR A 109 0.59 -4.62 -18.46
N ALA A 110 0.28 -4.05 -19.62
CA ALA A 110 -1.02 -3.41 -19.88
C ALA A 110 -2.18 -4.42 -19.89
N ALA A 111 -1.96 -5.62 -20.48
CA ALA A 111 -2.97 -6.68 -20.50
C ALA A 111 -3.22 -7.24 -19.10
N ASP A 112 -2.19 -7.47 -18.32
CA ASP A 112 -2.29 -7.97 -16.94
C ASP A 112 -2.98 -6.97 -16.02
N ALA A 113 -2.64 -5.68 -16.14
CA ALA A 113 -3.33 -4.62 -15.41
C ALA A 113 -4.82 -4.56 -15.76
N ARG A 114 -5.17 -4.73 -17.04
CA ARG A 114 -6.56 -4.79 -17.49
C ARG A 114 -7.30 -5.98 -16.90
N ASN A 115 -6.73 -7.18 -16.99
CA ASN A 115 -7.31 -8.41 -16.46
C ASN A 115 -7.55 -8.30 -14.96
N LEU A 116 -6.59 -7.75 -14.21
CA LEU A 116 -6.70 -7.51 -12.78
C LEU A 116 -7.86 -6.56 -12.47
N LEU A 117 -7.96 -5.44 -13.18
CA LEU A 117 -9.01 -4.43 -12.94
C LEU A 117 -10.40 -4.94 -13.32
N GLU A 118 -10.54 -5.69 -14.43
CA GLU A 118 -11.80 -6.31 -14.85
C GLU A 118 -12.27 -7.36 -13.85
N LYS A 119 -11.36 -8.24 -13.39
CA LYS A 119 -11.64 -9.23 -12.35
C LYS A 119 -12.13 -8.57 -11.07
N ARG A 120 -11.41 -7.57 -10.58
CA ARG A 120 -11.78 -6.85 -9.36
C ARG A 120 -13.10 -6.10 -9.50
N LEU A 121 -13.34 -5.49 -10.65
CA LEU A 121 -14.62 -4.81 -10.92
C LEU A 121 -15.79 -5.80 -10.88
N SER A 122 -15.62 -7.01 -11.43
CA SER A 122 -16.64 -8.07 -11.38
C SER A 122 -16.90 -8.54 -9.95
N GLU A 123 -15.85 -8.72 -9.15
CA GLU A 123 -15.95 -9.09 -7.73
C GLU A 123 -16.65 -8.00 -6.89
N MET A 124 -16.34 -6.72 -7.15
CA MET A 124 -16.99 -5.60 -6.48
C MET A 124 -18.47 -5.50 -6.84
N SER A 125 -18.83 -5.78 -8.09
CA SER A 125 -20.22 -5.75 -8.58
C SER A 125 -21.06 -6.93 -8.10
N GLY A 126 -20.45 -8.08 -7.85
CA GLY A 126 -21.13 -9.30 -7.39
C GLY A 126 -21.36 -9.37 -5.86
N ARG A 127 -20.77 -8.46 -5.09
CA ARG A 127 -21.00 -8.42 -3.64
C ARG A 127 -22.25 -7.61 -3.35
N ASP A 128 -23.18 -8.22 -2.58
CA ASP A 128 -24.43 -7.58 -2.15
C ASP A 128 -24.18 -6.18 -1.57
N GLU A 129 -24.92 -5.20 -2.08
CA GLU A 129 -24.94 -3.81 -1.59
C GLU A 129 -25.66 -3.67 -0.23
N SER A 130 -25.54 -4.66 0.64
CA SER A 130 -26.07 -4.55 1.99
C SER A 130 -25.34 -3.39 2.72
N TRP A 131 -26.09 -2.55 3.42
CA TRP A 131 -25.54 -1.43 4.20
C TRP A 131 -24.39 -1.82 5.15
N LYS A 132 -24.34 -3.10 5.56
CA LYS A 132 -23.28 -3.67 6.41
C LYS A 132 -21.94 -3.82 5.69
N VAL A 133 -21.95 -3.84 4.36
CA VAL A 133 -20.76 -4.06 3.50
C VAL A 133 -20.43 -2.78 2.70
N TYR A 134 -21.24 -1.72 2.86
CA TYR A 134 -21.01 -0.47 2.16
C TYR A 134 -19.69 0.18 2.58
N SER A 135 -18.81 0.36 1.61
CA SER A 135 -17.55 1.09 1.78
C SER A 135 -17.47 2.22 0.74
N PRO A 136 -17.46 3.49 1.19
CA PRO A 136 -17.34 4.64 0.28
C PRO A 136 -16.10 4.55 -0.62
N GLY A 137 -14.99 4.03 -0.07
CA GLY A 137 -13.74 3.82 -0.82
C GLY A 137 -13.89 2.83 -1.97
N ARG A 138 -14.60 1.72 -1.75
CA ARG A 138 -14.88 0.72 -2.79
C ARG A 138 -15.74 1.30 -3.92
N HIS A 139 -16.81 2.02 -3.56
CA HIS A 139 -17.70 2.61 -4.56
C HIS A 139 -16.95 3.60 -5.46
N SER A 140 -16.17 4.49 -4.85
CA SER A 140 -15.31 5.44 -5.58
C SER A 140 -14.24 4.73 -6.44
N ALA A 141 -13.67 3.62 -5.95
CA ALA A 141 -12.71 2.83 -6.70
C ALA A 141 -13.35 2.17 -7.93
N ALA A 142 -14.51 1.54 -7.76
CA ALA A 142 -15.24 0.88 -8.86
C ALA A 142 -15.64 1.89 -9.96
N GLU A 143 -16.07 3.09 -9.59
CA GLU A 143 -16.44 4.14 -10.53
C GLU A 143 -15.22 4.61 -11.36
N LYS A 144 -14.09 4.84 -10.71
CA LYS A 144 -12.83 5.21 -11.37
C LYS A 144 -12.33 4.13 -12.32
N ILE A 145 -12.40 2.86 -11.92
CA ILE A 145 -11.98 1.73 -12.74
C ILE A 145 -12.88 1.60 -13.98
N ARG A 146 -14.22 1.70 -13.83
CA ARG A 146 -15.15 1.68 -14.97
C ARG A 146 -14.83 2.77 -15.96
N ALA A 147 -14.68 4.01 -15.50
CA ALA A 147 -14.37 5.14 -16.36
C ALA A 147 -13.03 4.98 -17.10
N ALA A 148 -12.03 4.36 -16.46
CA ALA A 148 -10.73 4.10 -17.07
C ALA A 148 -10.79 2.98 -18.13
N LEU A 149 -11.48 1.88 -17.85
CA LEU A 149 -11.65 0.77 -18.78
C LEU A 149 -12.47 1.18 -20.03
N ASP A 150 -13.51 2.00 -19.86
CA ASP A 150 -14.28 2.52 -21.00
C ASP A 150 -13.46 3.44 -21.91
N LYS A 151 -12.51 4.18 -21.34
CA LYS A 151 -11.64 5.09 -22.08
C LYS A 151 -10.49 4.39 -22.82
N SER A 152 -10.16 3.16 -22.39
CA SER A 152 -9.07 2.36 -22.96
C SER A 152 -9.53 1.34 -24.02
N LYS A 153 -10.85 1.35 -24.38
CA LYS A 153 -11.41 0.60 -25.50
C LYS A 153 -11.27 1.38 -26.80
#